data_2371203b9771cad342bb772c7394ed56
#
_entry.id   2371203b9771cad342bb772c7394ed56
#
_cell.length_a   1.000
_cell.length_b   1.000
_cell.length_c   1.000
_cell.angle_alpha   90.00
_cell.angle_beta   90.00
_cell.angle_gamma   90.00
#
_symmetry.space_group_name_H-M   'P 1'
#
loop_
_entity.id
_entity.type
_entity.pdbx_description
1 polymer ?
#
loop_
_entity_poly.entity_id
_entity_poly.type
_entity_poly.pdbx_seq_one_letter_code
_entity_poly.pdbx_strand_id
1 'polypeptide(L)'
;MSVDPAIELPFFYGSISRSDAEQQLKLGGMADGLFLLRHCLRNLGGYVLSVVWNLEFHHYSIEKQLNGTYCIAGGKPHCGPAELCEFYSKDPDGLVCILRKPCLRPPNTPIKMGVFDKIRVNMLREYVRQTWNLEGEAMEQAIISQAPQLEKLIATTAHEKMPWFHGKINRVEGERRLYSGAQPDGKFLVRERDEPGTFALSVMYGKTVYHYQIVQDKSGKLSVPEGTKFDTLWQLVEYLKMKPDGLVIVLGEACTNGRVSEPTVSADALPMDFAGFNPYHDPNDIKKFNINRDQLLMDEVELGSGNFGSVKKGVLITKSGHVDVAIKVLKSENEKLVKDEMMREAEIMHQLSNPFIVRMLGLCQGDNLMLVMEMAAAGPLNKFLSTKKDVITVENIVNLLHQVSMGMKYLEEKNFVHRDLAARNVLLVNQQFAKISDFGLSKALGADDNYYKARTAGKWPLKWYAPECINFHKFSSKSDVWSFGITMWEAFTYGGKPYKKMKGPEVISFIKNGNRMEKPPACPDRMYAVMMECWTYR
;
A
#
# COMPACT_ATOMS: atom_id res chain seq x y z
N MET A 1 -8.69 8.83 -3.04
CA MET A 1 -8.57 7.75 -4.05
C MET A 1 -7.36 8.01 -4.91
N SER A 2 -6.55 6.99 -5.16
CA SER A 2 -5.49 7.06 -6.16
C SER A 2 -6.15 7.23 -7.53
N VAL A 3 -6.13 8.44 -8.04
CA VAL A 3 -6.68 8.79 -9.34
C VAL A 3 -5.65 8.40 -10.39
N ASP A 4 -6.10 7.77 -11.50
CA ASP A 4 -5.25 7.49 -12.64
C ASP A 4 -4.63 8.82 -13.12
N PRO A 5 -3.28 8.93 -13.17
CA PRO A 5 -2.63 10.19 -13.55
C PRO A 5 -2.92 10.66 -14.99
N ALA A 6 -3.49 9.80 -15.83
CA ALA A 6 -3.89 10.16 -17.20
C ALA A 6 -5.33 10.65 -17.32
N ILE A 7 -6.13 10.56 -16.25
CA ILE A 7 -7.60 10.78 -16.34
C ILE A 7 -7.98 12.19 -16.84
N GLU A 8 -7.16 13.19 -16.53
CA GLU A 8 -7.37 14.58 -16.94
C GLU A 8 -6.92 14.88 -18.37
N LEU A 9 -6.23 13.92 -19.01
CA LEU A 9 -5.71 14.13 -20.36
C LEU A 9 -6.83 13.97 -21.39
N PRO A 10 -7.11 14.98 -22.23
CA PRO A 10 -8.21 14.92 -23.19
C PRO A 10 -8.00 13.91 -24.32
N PHE A 11 -6.78 13.42 -24.49
CA PHE A 11 -6.40 12.38 -25.45
C PHE A 11 -6.25 11.00 -24.83
N PHE A 12 -6.63 10.82 -23.57
CA PHE A 12 -6.65 9.53 -22.89
C PHE A 12 -8.03 8.87 -23.05
N TYR A 13 -8.04 7.64 -23.56
CA TYR A 13 -9.27 6.92 -23.91
C TYR A 13 -9.61 5.77 -22.93
N GLY A 14 -8.77 5.52 -21.94
CA GLY A 14 -8.95 4.39 -21.00
C GLY A 14 -8.59 3.06 -21.62
N SER A 15 -9.40 2.05 -21.35
CA SER A 15 -9.13 0.64 -21.73
C SER A 15 -9.73 0.29 -23.10
N ILE A 16 -9.43 1.06 -24.12
CA ILE A 16 -9.82 0.74 -25.48
C ILE A 16 -8.83 -0.25 -26.14
N SER A 17 -9.32 -1.04 -27.08
CA SER A 17 -8.49 -1.97 -27.84
C SER A 17 -7.58 -1.25 -28.84
N ARG A 18 -6.59 -1.97 -29.38
CA ARG A 18 -5.76 -1.49 -30.48
C ARG A 18 -6.62 -1.08 -31.68
N SER A 19 -7.59 -1.91 -32.05
CA SER A 19 -8.50 -1.65 -33.16
C SER A 19 -9.32 -0.38 -32.93
N ASP A 20 -9.86 -0.19 -31.73
CA ASP A 20 -10.60 1.03 -31.36
C ASP A 20 -9.72 2.27 -31.46
N ALA A 21 -8.47 2.17 -30.98
CA ALA A 21 -7.51 3.26 -31.04
C ALA A 21 -7.20 3.66 -32.50
N GLU A 22 -6.94 2.68 -33.34
CA GLU A 22 -6.70 2.91 -34.78
C GLU A 22 -7.90 3.55 -35.48
N GLN A 23 -9.12 3.13 -35.09
CA GLN A 23 -10.35 3.75 -35.63
C GLN A 23 -10.48 5.20 -35.17
N GLN A 24 -10.20 5.51 -33.90
CA GLN A 24 -10.23 6.88 -33.41
C GLN A 24 -9.20 7.77 -34.14
N LEU A 25 -8.01 7.25 -34.40
CA LEU A 25 -6.98 7.97 -35.15
C LEU A 25 -7.40 8.20 -36.61
N LYS A 26 -8.10 7.25 -37.24
CA LYS A 26 -8.70 7.44 -38.59
C LYS A 26 -9.73 8.57 -38.58
N LEU A 27 -10.61 8.59 -37.60
CA LEU A 27 -11.61 9.65 -37.42
C LEU A 27 -10.96 11.02 -37.16
N GLY A 28 -9.78 11.03 -36.54
CA GLY A 28 -9.00 12.22 -36.25
C GLY A 28 -8.25 12.80 -37.45
N GLY A 29 -8.29 12.15 -38.61
CA GLY A 29 -7.76 12.67 -39.86
C GLY A 29 -6.40 12.14 -40.32
N MET A 30 -5.77 11.25 -39.57
CA MET A 30 -4.51 10.56 -39.91
C MET A 30 -3.34 11.50 -40.25
N ALA A 31 -3.27 12.66 -39.61
CA ALA A 31 -2.12 13.54 -39.76
C ALA A 31 -0.87 12.95 -39.10
N ASP A 32 0.29 13.21 -39.69
CA ASP A 32 1.56 12.78 -39.09
C ASP A 32 1.74 13.37 -37.70
N GLY A 33 2.06 12.51 -36.73
CA GLY A 33 2.21 12.90 -35.32
C GLY A 33 0.92 12.99 -34.54
N LEU A 34 -0.23 12.65 -35.13
CA LEU A 34 -1.49 12.49 -34.40
C LEU A 34 -1.35 11.32 -33.43
N PHE A 35 -1.73 11.51 -32.17
CA PHE A 35 -1.53 10.51 -31.14
C PHE A 35 -2.67 10.47 -30.12
N LEU A 36 -2.81 9.33 -29.47
CA LEU A 36 -3.67 9.15 -28.31
C LEU A 36 -2.99 8.24 -27.29
N LEU A 37 -3.51 8.26 -26.06
CA LEU A 37 -3.05 7.43 -24.95
C LEU A 37 -4.19 6.51 -24.51
N ARG A 38 -3.85 5.25 -24.21
CA ARG A 38 -4.79 4.25 -23.70
C ARG A 38 -4.12 3.36 -22.66
N HIS A 39 -4.88 2.62 -21.88
CA HIS A 39 -4.34 1.66 -20.94
C HIS A 39 -3.62 0.51 -21.66
N CYS A 40 -2.53 0.03 -21.07
CA CYS A 40 -1.87 -1.19 -21.52
C CYS A 40 -2.50 -2.38 -20.80
N LEU A 41 -3.07 -3.31 -21.55
CA LEU A 41 -3.59 -4.55 -20.98
C LEU A 41 -2.48 -5.45 -20.42
N ARG A 42 -1.32 -5.43 -21.08
CA ARG A 42 -0.19 -6.31 -20.77
C ARG A 42 0.55 -5.91 -19.49
N ASN A 43 0.76 -4.63 -19.28
CA ASN A 43 1.51 -4.11 -18.15
C ASN A 43 0.57 -3.37 -17.19
N LEU A 44 0.42 -3.88 -15.99
CA LEU A 44 -0.43 -3.29 -14.97
C LEU A 44 0.02 -1.87 -14.63
N GLY A 45 -0.91 -0.91 -14.73
CA GLY A 45 -0.65 0.51 -14.50
C GLY A 45 0.07 1.21 -15.66
N GLY A 46 0.41 0.49 -16.72
CA GLY A 46 1.03 1.05 -17.91
C GLY A 46 0.04 1.59 -18.93
N TYR A 47 0.59 2.22 -19.97
CA TYR A 47 -0.18 2.80 -21.05
C TYR A 47 0.36 2.36 -22.41
N VAL A 48 -0.40 2.62 -23.46
CA VAL A 48 0.06 2.52 -24.84
C VAL A 48 -0.14 3.88 -25.51
N LEU A 49 0.94 4.37 -26.08
CA LEU A 49 0.94 5.55 -26.93
C LEU A 49 0.75 5.10 -28.39
N SER A 50 -0.35 5.50 -28.99
CA SER A 50 -0.68 5.17 -30.39
C SER A 50 -0.50 6.40 -31.24
N VAL A 51 0.36 6.32 -32.26
CA VAL A 51 0.82 7.45 -33.07
C VAL A 51 0.65 7.15 -34.57
N VAL A 52 0.24 8.14 -35.36
CA VAL A 52 0.18 8.05 -36.80
C VAL A 52 1.45 8.64 -37.43
N TRP A 53 2.03 7.91 -38.31
CA TRP A 53 3.13 8.39 -39.15
C TRP A 53 3.07 7.74 -40.52
N ASN A 54 3.15 8.53 -41.56
CA ASN A 54 3.11 8.09 -42.96
C ASN A 54 1.91 7.16 -43.26
N LEU A 55 0.73 7.55 -42.74
CA LEU A 55 -0.55 6.81 -42.86
C LEU A 55 -0.52 5.41 -42.20
N GLU A 56 0.46 5.15 -41.35
CA GLU A 56 0.57 3.91 -40.61
C GLU A 56 0.42 4.17 -39.11
N PHE A 57 0.00 3.13 -38.38
CA PHE A 57 -0.14 3.17 -36.92
C PHE A 57 1.08 2.61 -36.23
N HIS A 58 1.57 3.31 -35.23
CA HIS A 58 2.67 2.87 -34.37
C HIS A 58 2.21 2.87 -32.93
N HIS A 59 2.42 1.76 -32.21
CA HIS A 59 1.99 1.59 -30.83
C HIS A 59 3.21 1.35 -29.94
N TYR A 60 3.37 2.18 -28.92
CA TYR A 60 4.48 2.11 -27.98
C TYR A 60 3.97 1.81 -26.58
N SER A 61 4.44 0.72 -25.98
CA SER A 61 4.12 0.39 -24.60
C SER A 61 4.87 1.31 -23.65
N ILE A 62 4.15 1.91 -22.73
CA ILE A 62 4.67 2.71 -21.63
C ILE A 62 4.57 1.88 -20.37
N GLU A 63 5.70 1.48 -19.82
CA GLU A 63 5.76 0.66 -18.62
C GLU A 63 5.87 1.52 -17.37
N LYS A 64 5.09 1.20 -16.36
CA LYS A 64 5.25 1.76 -15.04
C LYS A 64 6.37 1.01 -14.32
N GLN A 65 7.41 1.74 -13.92
CA GLN A 65 8.57 1.18 -13.26
C GLN A 65 8.32 0.99 -11.75
N LEU A 66 9.13 0.17 -11.10
CA LEU A 66 9.05 -0.08 -9.67
C LEU A 66 9.14 1.18 -8.82
N ASN A 67 9.82 2.20 -9.31
CA ASN A 67 9.96 3.50 -8.65
C ASN A 67 8.83 4.50 -8.93
N GLY A 68 7.77 4.07 -9.62
CA GLY A 68 6.64 4.92 -9.97
C GLY A 68 6.83 5.79 -11.20
N THR A 69 7.99 5.72 -11.87
CA THR A 69 8.21 6.42 -13.13
C THR A 69 7.66 5.62 -14.31
N TYR A 70 7.51 6.30 -15.44
CA TYR A 70 7.01 5.70 -16.67
C TYR A 70 8.04 5.83 -17.76
N CYS A 71 8.29 4.75 -18.52
CA CYS A 71 9.19 4.80 -19.66
C CYS A 71 8.71 3.92 -20.80
N ILE A 72 9.06 4.32 -22.03
CA ILE A 72 9.02 3.46 -23.22
C ILE A 72 10.32 2.65 -23.24
N ALA A 73 10.26 1.40 -23.69
CA ALA A 73 11.43 0.52 -23.72
C ALA A 73 12.64 1.21 -24.38
N GLY A 74 13.76 1.28 -23.67
CA GLY A 74 14.97 1.98 -24.10
C GLY A 74 14.93 3.50 -23.97
N GLY A 75 13.82 4.05 -23.48
CA GLY A 75 13.65 5.50 -23.28
C GLY A 75 13.97 5.95 -21.86
N LYS A 76 13.92 7.26 -21.65
CA LYS A 76 14.13 7.89 -20.35
C LYS A 76 12.90 7.71 -19.45
N PRO A 77 13.09 7.60 -18.13
CA PRO A 77 11.98 7.60 -17.19
C PRO A 77 11.37 9.00 -17.04
N HIS A 78 10.03 9.05 -16.89
CA HIS A 78 9.26 10.27 -16.68
C HIS A 78 8.36 10.13 -15.46
N CYS A 79 8.04 11.24 -14.79
CA CYS A 79 7.24 11.24 -13.56
C CYS A 79 5.79 10.80 -13.77
N GLY A 80 5.26 10.97 -14.97
CA GLY A 80 3.89 10.64 -15.30
C GLY A 80 3.65 10.56 -16.80
N PRO A 81 2.46 10.08 -17.20
CA PRO A 81 2.11 9.99 -18.63
C PRO A 81 2.02 11.35 -19.34
N ALA A 82 1.59 12.39 -18.63
CA ALA A 82 1.55 13.75 -19.17
C ALA A 82 2.95 14.28 -19.51
N GLU A 83 3.88 14.13 -18.57
CA GLU A 83 5.28 14.55 -18.72
C GLU A 83 5.98 13.76 -19.82
N LEU A 84 5.69 12.48 -19.93
CA LEU A 84 6.20 11.63 -21.00
C LEU A 84 5.74 12.14 -22.36
N CYS A 85 4.45 12.41 -22.54
CA CYS A 85 3.92 12.95 -23.79
C CYS A 85 4.48 14.34 -24.11
N GLU A 86 4.68 15.19 -23.11
CA GLU A 86 5.31 16.50 -23.28
C GLU A 86 6.75 16.39 -23.79
N PHE A 87 7.53 15.47 -23.22
CA PHE A 87 8.90 15.20 -23.66
C PHE A 87 8.93 14.77 -25.13
N TYR A 88 8.11 13.78 -25.52
CA TYR A 88 8.06 13.25 -26.88
C TYR A 88 7.40 14.21 -27.89
N SER A 89 6.78 15.28 -27.44
CA SER A 89 6.34 16.37 -28.30
C SER A 89 7.49 17.28 -28.75
N LYS A 90 8.63 17.20 -28.07
CA LYS A 90 9.83 18.00 -28.33
C LYS A 90 10.96 17.21 -28.95
N ASP A 91 11.10 15.94 -28.59
CA ASP A 91 12.18 15.05 -28.98
C ASP A 91 11.63 13.65 -29.27
N PRO A 92 11.84 13.09 -30.47
CA PRO A 92 11.33 11.76 -30.80
C PRO A 92 12.02 10.62 -30.03
N ASP A 93 13.26 10.78 -29.60
CA ASP A 93 14.07 9.85 -28.79
C ASP A 93 13.73 8.37 -29.02
N GLY A 94 13.81 7.91 -30.27
CA GLY A 94 13.51 6.53 -30.68
C GLY A 94 12.09 6.28 -31.17
N LEU A 95 11.18 7.24 -31.04
CA LEU A 95 9.87 7.16 -31.70
C LEU A 95 10.02 7.46 -33.20
N VAL A 96 9.04 7.02 -33.96
CA VAL A 96 8.97 7.26 -35.43
C VAL A 96 8.91 8.75 -35.76
N CYS A 97 8.33 9.56 -34.89
CA CYS A 97 8.22 11.01 -35.02
C CYS A 97 7.96 11.67 -33.67
N ILE A 98 8.05 12.99 -33.62
CA ILE A 98 7.57 13.76 -32.48
C ILE A 98 6.03 13.72 -32.42
N LEU A 99 5.47 13.81 -31.23
CA LEU A 99 4.03 13.94 -31.03
C LEU A 99 3.62 15.37 -31.40
N ARG A 100 2.70 15.51 -32.37
CA ARG A 100 2.32 16.82 -32.88
C ARG A 100 0.95 17.26 -32.43
N LYS A 101 -0.07 16.46 -32.69
CA LYS A 101 -1.46 16.80 -32.40
C LYS A 101 -2.09 15.70 -31.56
N PRO A 102 -2.66 16.03 -30.38
CA PRO A 102 -3.43 15.05 -29.63
C PRO A 102 -4.75 14.75 -30.35
N CYS A 103 -5.08 13.45 -30.40
CA CYS A 103 -6.39 12.99 -30.85
C CYS A 103 -7.36 13.07 -29.69
N LEU A 104 -8.16 14.13 -29.65
CA LEU A 104 -9.06 14.38 -28.52
C LEU A 104 -10.23 13.42 -28.53
N ARG A 105 -10.66 12.98 -27.34
CA ARG A 105 -11.90 12.22 -27.21
C ARG A 105 -13.07 13.04 -27.74
N PRO A 106 -14.01 12.40 -28.47
CA PRO A 106 -15.21 13.09 -28.90
C PRO A 106 -16.00 13.68 -27.72
N PRO A 107 -16.69 14.83 -27.90
CA PRO A 107 -17.51 15.42 -26.84
C PRO A 107 -18.51 14.41 -26.27
N ASN A 108 -18.67 14.41 -24.95
CA ASN A 108 -19.57 13.53 -24.21
C ASN A 108 -19.22 12.03 -24.29
N THR A 109 -18.01 11.68 -24.73
CA THR A 109 -17.52 10.29 -24.70
C THR A 109 -16.78 10.05 -23.39
N PRO A 110 -17.27 9.16 -22.51
CA PRO A 110 -16.58 8.84 -21.26
C PRO A 110 -15.33 7.99 -21.54
N ILE A 111 -14.39 8.04 -20.62
CA ILE A 111 -13.24 7.14 -20.61
C ILE A 111 -13.75 5.72 -20.40
N LYS A 112 -13.32 4.78 -21.27
CA LYS A 112 -13.74 3.38 -21.15
C LYS A 112 -13.09 2.72 -19.93
N MET A 113 -13.92 2.22 -19.04
CA MET A 113 -13.48 1.46 -17.87
C MET A 113 -13.14 0.02 -18.24
N GLY A 114 -12.00 -0.48 -17.77
CA GLY A 114 -11.65 -1.88 -17.86
C GLY A 114 -12.42 -2.75 -16.86
N VAL A 115 -12.36 -4.06 -17.04
CA VAL A 115 -13.05 -5.03 -16.16
C VAL A 115 -12.59 -4.87 -14.70
N PHE A 116 -11.30 -4.74 -14.47
CA PHE A 116 -10.74 -4.55 -13.13
C PHE A 116 -11.18 -3.21 -12.52
N ASP A 117 -11.19 -2.13 -13.29
CA ASP A 117 -11.55 -0.81 -12.81
C ASP A 117 -12.96 -0.75 -12.22
N LYS A 118 -13.88 -1.56 -12.76
CA LYS A 118 -15.28 -1.63 -12.29
C LYS A 118 -15.42 -2.20 -10.88
N ILE A 119 -14.55 -3.13 -10.51
CA ILE A 119 -14.61 -3.83 -9.23
C ILE A 119 -13.56 -3.37 -8.22
N ARG A 120 -12.58 -2.60 -8.67
CA ARG A 120 -11.39 -2.20 -7.88
C ARG A 120 -11.75 -1.56 -6.55
N VAL A 121 -12.60 -0.55 -6.57
CA VAL A 121 -12.96 0.22 -5.37
C VAL A 121 -13.65 -0.67 -4.32
N ASN A 122 -14.59 -1.50 -4.77
CA ASN A 122 -15.31 -2.40 -3.87
C ASN A 122 -14.37 -3.45 -3.27
N MET A 123 -13.44 -4.00 -4.05
CA MET A 123 -12.46 -4.96 -3.56
C MET A 123 -11.49 -4.33 -2.55
N LEU A 124 -11.05 -3.10 -2.78
CA LEU A 124 -10.20 -2.36 -1.84
C LEU A 124 -10.92 -2.16 -0.51
N ARG A 125 -12.17 -1.71 -0.53
CA ARG A 125 -12.98 -1.50 0.67
C ARG A 125 -13.23 -2.80 1.42
N GLU A 126 -13.59 -3.85 0.71
CA GLU A 126 -13.82 -5.18 1.28
C GLU A 126 -12.55 -5.72 1.95
N TYR A 127 -11.40 -5.63 1.26
CA TYR A 127 -10.12 -6.06 1.80
C TYR A 127 -9.76 -5.31 3.10
N VAL A 128 -9.86 -3.99 3.10
CA VAL A 128 -9.55 -3.17 4.27
C VAL A 128 -10.49 -3.48 5.43
N ARG A 129 -11.78 -3.66 5.16
CA ARG A 129 -12.76 -4.04 6.18
C ARG A 129 -12.41 -5.38 6.82
N GLN A 130 -12.13 -6.40 6.00
CA GLN A 130 -11.85 -7.75 6.48
C GLN A 130 -10.49 -7.86 7.17
N THR A 131 -9.46 -7.20 6.63
CA THR A 131 -8.10 -7.34 7.12
C THR A 131 -7.83 -6.48 8.35
N TRP A 132 -8.32 -5.24 8.35
CA TRP A 132 -8.01 -4.25 9.38
C TRP A 132 -9.23 -3.78 10.17
N ASN A 133 -10.41 -4.30 9.87
CA ASN A 133 -11.67 -3.93 10.53
C ASN A 133 -11.90 -2.42 10.59
N LEU A 134 -11.58 -1.72 9.50
CA LEU A 134 -11.75 -0.27 9.37
C LEU A 134 -13.00 0.03 8.53
N GLU A 135 -13.69 1.10 8.88
CA GLU A 135 -14.86 1.62 8.16
C GLU A 135 -14.82 3.14 8.08
N GLY A 136 -15.64 3.71 7.21
CA GLY A 136 -15.78 5.14 7.08
C GLY A 136 -14.48 5.85 6.70
N GLU A 137 -14.20 6.96 7.34
CA GLU A 137 -13.03 7.80 7.07
C GLU A 137 -11.71 7.07 7.30
N ALA A 138 -11.63 6.26 8.35
CA ALA A 138 -10.44 5.46 8.65
C ALA A 138 -10.11 4.47 7.51
N MET A 139 -11.14 3.85 6.91
CA MET A 139 -10.99 3.01 5.74
C MET A 139 -10.43 3.78 4.54
N GLU A 140 -10.99 4.95 4.23
CA GLU A 140 -10.54 5.77 3.11
C GLU A 140 -9.08 6.23 3.31
N GLN A 141 -8.71 6.62 4.52
CA GLN A 141 -7.33 6.98 4.85
C GLN A 141 -6.37 5.80 4.71
N ALA A 142 -6.75 4.60 5.15
CA ALA A 142 -5.95 3.39 4.98
C ALA A 142 -5.74 3.05 3.51
N ILE A 143 -6.79 3.17 2.69
CA ILE A 143 -6.71 2.95 1.24
C ILE A 143 -5.72 3.94 0.61
N ILE A 144 -5.82 5.22 0.94
CA ILE A 144 -4.92 6.26 0.40
C ILE A 144 -3.47 5.98 0.77
N SER A 145 -3.20 5.67 2.05
CA SER A 145 -1.84 5.45 2.53
C SER A 145 -1.17 4.21 1.97
N GLN A 146 -1.94 3.19 1.59
CA GLN A 146 -1.45 1.90 1.10
C GLN A 146 -1.82 1.64 -0.37
N ALA A 147 -2.30 2.64 -1.09
CA ALA A 147 -2.87 2.49 -2.41
C ALA A 147 -2.02 1.66 -3.40
N PRO A 148 -0.73 1.91 -3.62
CA PRO A 148 0.03 1.16 -4.61
C PRO A 148 0.12 -0.33 -4.30
N GLN A 149 0.38 -0.69 -3.05
CA GLN A 149 0.49 -2.07 -2.60
C GLN A 149 -0.87 -2.78 -2.63
N LEU A 150 -1.90 -2.11 -2.11
CA LEU A 150 -3.26 -2.65 -2.10
C LEU A 150 -3.79 -2.86 -3.50
N GLU A 151 -3.58 -1.93 -4.41
CA GLU A 151 -4.04 -2.05 -5.79
C GLU A 151 -3.40 -3.23 -6.52
N LYS A 152 -2.10 -3.44 -6.35
CA LYS A 152 -1.43 -4.60 -6.94
C LYS A 152 -1.93 -5.90 -6.33
N LEU A 153 -2.06 -5.96 -5.00
CA LEU A 153 -2.57 -7.13 -4.30
C LEU A 153 -3.98 -7.48 -4.76
N ILE A 154 -4.88 -6.50 -4.82
CA ILE A 154 -6.24 -6.67 -5.29
C ILE A 154 -6.26 -7.13 -6.76
N ALA A 155 -5.41 -6.57 -7.61
CA ALA A 155 -5.31 -6.98 -9.01
C ALA A 155 -4.92 -8.45 -9.16
N THR A 156 -4.02 -8.97 -8.32
CA THR A 156 -3.61 -10.39 -8.36
C THR A 156 -4.71 -11.35 -7.91
N THR A 157 -5.70 -10.88 -7.15
CA THR A 157 -6.82 -11.69 -6.66
C THR A 157 -8.16 -11.37 -7.33
N ALA A 158 -8.18 -10.41 -8.26
CA ALA A 158 -9.40 -9.95 -8.92
C ALA A 158 -10.13 -11.04 -9.71
N HIS A 159 -9.40 -12.08 -10.17
CA HIS A 159 -9.99 -13.21 -10.87
C HIS A 159 -11.03 -13.94 -10.03
N GLU A 160 -10.92 -13.93 -8.70
CA GLU A 160 -11.87 -14.57 -7.80
C GLU A 160 -13.29 -13.97 -7.90
N LYS A 161 -13.39 -12.72 -8.34
CA LYS A 161 -14.65 -12.00 -8.57
C LYS A 161 -15.19 -12.18 -9.99
N MET A 162 -14.44 -12.84 -10.85
CA MET A 162 -14.85 -13.01 -12.26
C MET A 162 -15.78 -14.20 -12.44
N PRO A 163 -16.84 -14.07 -13.28
CA PRO A 163 -17.83 -15.14 -13.46
C PRO A 163 -17.24 -16.41 -14.08
N TRP A 164 -16.15 -16.30 -14.82
CA TRP A 164 -15.48 -17.43 -15.45
C TRP A 164 -14.56 -18.21 -14.50
N PHE A 165 -14.29 -17.70 -13.30
CA PHE A 165 -13.44 -18.37 -12.31
C PHE A 165 -14.27 -19.27 -11.41
N HIS A 166 -14.01 -20.56 -11.44
CA HIS A 166 -14.80 -21.57 -10.74
C HIS A 166 -14.12 -22.11 -9.46
N GLY A 167 -12.99 -21.53 -9.09
CA GLY A 167 -12.28 -21.93 -7.88
C GLY A 167 -11.68 -23.32 -8.01
N LYS A 168 -11.57 -24.00 -6.89
CA LYS A 168 -10.91 -25.32 -6.82
C LYS A 168 -11.90 -26.42 -7.18
N ILE A 169 -11.93 -26.78 -8.44
CA ILE A 169 -12.71 -27.89 -8.99
C ILE A 169 -11.78 -28.77 -9.84
N ASN A 170 -12.11 -30.06 -9.96
CA ASN A 170 -11.35 -30.97 -10.80
C ASN A 170 -11.73 -30.86 -12.28
N ARG A 171 -10.97 -31.52 -13.13
CA ARG A 171 -11.16 -31.52 -14.59
C ARG A 171 -12.55 -32.02 -14.98
N VAL A 172 -13.03 -33.11 -14.35
CA VAL A 172 -14.33 -33.73 -14.65
C VAL A 172 -15.48 -32.76 -14.36
N GLU A 173 -15.43 -32.09 -13.20
CA GLU A 173 -16.46 -31.09 -12.84
C GLU A 173 -16.40 -29.89 -13.79
N GLY A 174 -15.22 -29.45 -14.20
CA GLY A 174 -15.06 -28.39 -15.20
C GLY A 174 -15.71 -28.74 -16.54
N GLU A 175 -15.47 -29.94 -17.04
CA GLU A 175 -16.11 -30.45 -18.26
C GLU A 175 -17.63 -30.53 -18.11
N ARG A 176 -18.11 -31.07 -16.97
CA ARG A 176 -19.56 -31.15 -16.68
C ARG A 176 -20.24 -29.78 -16.77
N ARG A 177 -19.60 -28.75 -16.22
CA ARG A 177 -20.15 -27.38 -16.25
C ARG A 177 -20.18 -26.79 -17.65
N LEU A 178 -19.14 -27.04 -18.44
CA LEU A 178 -19.08 -26.57 -19.84
C LEU A 178 -20.11 -27.26 -20.74
N TYR A 179 -20.37 -28.55 -20.53
CA TYR A 179 -21.37 -29.30 -21.29
C TYR A 179 -22.82 -28.99 -20.84
N SER A 180 -23.02 -28.34 -19.70
CA SER A 180 -24.32 -27.95 -19.19
C SER A 180 -24.87 -26.74 -19.96
N GLY A 181 -26.09 -26.85 -20.49
CA GLY A 181 -26.72 -25.77 -21.25
C GLY A 181 -26.14 -25.58 -22.65
N ALA A 182 -26.15 -24.35 -23.14
CA ALA A 182 -25.60 -23.99 -24.44
C ALA A 182 -24.09 -24.25 -24.50
N GLN A 183 -23.63 -24.71 -25.66
CA GLN A 183 -22.23 -25.09 -25.89
C GLN A 183 -21.63 -24.30 -27.07
N PRO A 184 -21.62 -22.95 -27.01
CA PRO A 184 -21.03 -22.17 -28.09
C PRO A 184 -19.51 -22.33 -28.14
N ASP A 185 -18.95 -22.24 -29.33
CA ASP A 185 -17.49 -22.20 -29.48
C ASP A 185 -16.89 -21.02 -28.72
N GLY A 186 -15.83 -21.27 -27.96
CA GLY A 186 -15.20 -20.27 -27.12
C GLY A 186 -15.75 -20.18 -25.69
N LYS A 187 -16.84 -20.90 -25.38
CA LYS A 187 -17.31 -21.02 -23.98
C LYS A 187 -16.19 -21.55 -23.11
N PHE A 188 -15.89 -20.88 -22.01
CA PHE A 188 -14.71 -21.21 -21.21
C PHE A 188 -14.94 -21.01 -19.71
N LEU A 189 -14.07 -21.63 -18.93
CA LEU A 189 -13.91 -21.39 -17.51
C LEU A 189 -12.43 -21.54 -17.13
N VAL A 190 -12.06 -20.96 -16.00
CA VAL A 190 -10.76 -21.17 -15.36
C VAL A 190 -11.00 -21.77 -13.98
N ARG A 191 -10.18 -22.75 -13.64
CA ARG A 191 -10.21 -23.43 -12.34
C ARG A 191 -8.84 -23.45 -11.68
N GLU A 192 -8.82 -23.51 -10.37
CA GLU A 192 -7.60 -23.73 -9.60
C GLU A 192 -7.34 -25.25 -9.51
N ARG A 193 -6.09 -25.67 -9.72
CA ARG A 193 -5.66 -27.05 -9.61
C ARG A 193 -5.37 -27.42 -8.15
N ASP A 194 -5.09 -28.69 -7.90
CA ASP A 194 -4.80 -29.21 -6.56
C ASP A 194 -3.60 -28.54 -5.91
N GLU A 195 -2.59 -28.20 -6.70
CA GLU A 195 -1.43 -27.43 -6.25
C GLU A 195 -1.78 -25.95 -6.19
N PRO A 196 -1.68 -25.31 -5.01
CA PRO A 196 -2.05 -23.91 -4.86
C PRO A 196 -1.29 -22.98 -5.81
N GLY A 197 -2.03 -22.00 -6.38
CA GLY A 197 -1.45 -21.04 -7.33
C GLY A 197 -1.29 -21.56 -8.75
N THR A 198 -1.75 -22.78 -9.04
CA THR A 198 -1.76 -23.34 -10.39
C THR A 198 -3.18 -23.39 -10.94
N PHE A 199 -3.34 -23.02 -12.22
CA PHE A 199 -4.65 -22.89 -12.86
C PHE A 199 -4.73 -23.70 -14.15
N ALA A 200 -5.96 -24.01 -14.56
CA ALA A 200 -6.25 -24.62 -15.85
C ALA A 200 -7.39 -23.86 -16.52
N LEU A 201 -7.21 -23.60 -17.80
CA LEU A 201 -8.22 -23.02 -18.69
C LEU A 201 -8.88 -24.15 -19.46
N SER A 202 -10.20 -24.18 -19.44
CA SER A 202 -11.00 -25.14 -20.22
C SER A 202 -11.89 -24.38 -21.18
N VAL A 203 -11.82 -24.71 -22.47
CA VAL A 203 -12.55 -24.00 -23.54
C VAL A 203 -13.24 -24.98 -24.48
N MET A 204 -14.46 -24.64 -24.88
CA MET A 204 -15.29 -25.40 -25.80
C MET A 204 -14.98 -25.01 -27.25
N TYR A 205 -14.73 -26.01 -28.10
CA TYR A 205 -14.61 -25.83 -29.54
C TYR A 205 -15.08 -27.08 -30.26
N GLY A 206 -15.97 -26.95 -31.24
CA GLY A 206 -16.53 -28.07 -31.96
C GLY A 206 -17.20 -29.10 -31.06
N LYS A 207 -17.88 -28.66 -30.00
CA LYS A 207 -18.50 -29.48 -28.96
C LYS A 207 -17.52 -30.38 -28.17
N THR A 208 -16.26 -30.06 -28.20
CA THR A 208 -15.20 -30.75 -27.45
C THR A 208 -14.54 -29.75 -26.51
N VAL A 209 -14.22 -30.19 -25.27
CA VAL A 209 -13.53 -29.36 -24.29
C VAL A 209 -12.03 -29.55 -24.42
N TYR A 210 -11.30 -28.46 -24.57
CA TYR A 210 -9.83 -28.40 -24.59
C TYR A 210 -9.32 -27.81 -23.28
N HIS A 211 -8.31 -28.42 -22.70
CA HIS A 211 -7.71 -28.00 -21.45
C HIS A 211 -6.30 -27.47 -21.66
N TYR A 212 -6.02 -26.32 -21.09
CA TYR A 212 -4.70 -25.66 -21.14
C TYR A 212 -4.20 -25.40 -19.73
N GLN A 213 -2.99 -25.83 -19.44
CA GLN A 213 -2.34 -25.50 -18.18
C GLN A 213 -1.92 -24.02 -18.22
N ILE A 214 -2.21 -23.29 -17.15
CA ILE A 214 -1.69 -21.96 -16.95
C ILE A 214 -0.49 -22.08 -16.02
N VAL A 215 0.69 -21.71 -16.53
CA VAL A 215 1.97 -21.83 -15.82
C VAL A 215 2.39 -20.49 -15.24
N GLN A 216 3.03 -20.54 -14.09
CA GLN A 216 3.62 -19.38 -13.44
C GLN A 216 5.13 -19.49 -13.52
N ASP A 217 5.79 -18.45 -14.02
CA ASP A 217 7.26 -18.43 -14.08
C ASP A 217 7.88 -17.99 -12.75
N LYS A 218 9.22 -17.95 -12.70
CA LYS A 218 9.97 -17.56 -11.50
C LYS A 218 9.70 -16.12 -11.03
N SER A 219 9.25 -15.26 -11.93
CA SER A 219 8.88 -13.87 -11.61
C SER A 219 7.42 -13.72 -11.20
N GLY A 220 6.65 -14.80 -11.16
CA GLY A 220 5.24 -14.82 -10.83
C GLY A 220 4.29 -14.51 -11.97
N LYS A 221 4.79 -14.37 -13.20
CA LYS A 221 3.95 -14.10 -14.37
C LYS A 221 3.26 -15.36 -14.88
N LEU A 222 2.02 -15.19 -15.31
CA LEU A 222 1.11 -16.24 -15.76
C LEU A 222 1.01 -16.27 -17.28
N SER A 223 1.03 -17.47 -17.86
CA SER A 223 0.83 -17.68 -19.29
C SER A 223 0.30 -19.08 -19.57
N VAL A 224 -0.33 -19.28 -20.73
CA VAL A 224 -0.41 -20.62 -21.32
C VAL A 224 0.97 -21.01 -21.81
N PRO A 225 1.29 -22.33 -21.98
CA PRO A 225 2.62 -22.73 -22.43
C PRO A 225 3.02 -22.02 -23.74
N GLU A 226 4.20 -21.43 -23.74
CA GLU A 226 4.75 -20.65 -24.86
C GLU A 226 3.95 -19.39 -25.25
N GLY A 227 2.95 -19.01 -24.43
CA GLY A 227 2.14 -17.83 -24.66
C GLY A 227 2.71 -16.56 -24.04
N THR A 228 2.02 -15.48 -24.28
CA THR A 228 2.34 -14.16 -23.71
C THR A 228 2.11 -14.17 -22.20
N LYS A 229 3.01 -13.54 -21.45
CA LYS A 229 3.01 -13.51 -19.99
C LYS A 229 2.33 -12.27 -19.43
N PHE A 230 1.60 -12.46 -18.34
CA PHE A 230 0.86 -11.38 -17.65
C PHE A 230 1.06 -11.46 -16.14
N ASP A 231 0.95 -10.31 -15.47
CA ASP A 231 1.06 -10.23 -14.01
C ASP A 231 -0.14 -10.86 -13.30
N THR A 232 -1.31 -10.81 -13.91
CA THR A 232 -2.56 -11.30 -13.31
C THR A 232 -3.33 -12.24 -14.23
N LEU A 233 -4.12 -13.12 -13.60
CA LEU A 233 -4.93 -14.09 -14.33
C LEU A 233 -6.02 -13.40 -15.18
N TRP A 234 -6.62 -12.33 -14.67
CA TRP A 234 -7.67 -11.62 -15.42
C TRP A 234 -7.12 -10.93 -16.67
N GLN A 235 -5.89 -10.40 -16.63
CA GLN A 235 -5.23 -9.83 -17.81
C GLN A 235 -5.02 -10.89 -18.89
N LEU A 236 -4.53 -12.07 -18.49
CA LEU A 236 -4.35 -13.20 -19.41
C LEU A 236 -5.68 -13.57 -20.09
N VAL A 237 -6.76 -13.68 -19.34
CA VAL A 237 -8.08 -14.02 -19.88
C VAL A 237 -8.59 -12.93 -20.84
N GLU A 238 -8.48 -11.66 -20.47
CA GLU A 238 -8.90 -10.56 -21.35
C GLU A 238 -8.09 -10.53 -22.67
N TYR A 239 -6.80 -10.85 -22.60
CA TYR A 239 -5.98 -10.96 -23.80
C TYR A 239 -6.40 -12.14 -24.70
N LEU A 240 -6.68 -13.30 -24.10
CA LEU A 240 -7.13 -14.49 -24.83
C LEU A 240 -8.54 -14.37 -25.42
N LYS A 241 -9.32 -13.40 -24.95
CA LYS A 241 -10.57 -13.00 -25.60
C LYS A 241 -10.34 -12.23 -26.93
N MET A 242 -9.18 -11.64 -27.08
CA MET A 242 -8.82 -10.87 -28.29
C MET A 242 -8.00 -11.69 -29.28
N LYS A 243 -7.10 -12.55 -28.80
CA LYS A 243 -6.20 -13.36 -29.60
C LYS A 243 -6.11 -14.77 -29.07
N PRO A 244 -6.05 -15.81 -29.93
CA PRO A 244 -5.97 -17.19 -29.48
C PRO A 244 -4.63 -17.54 -28.80
N ASP A 245 -3.53 -16.95 -29.21
CA ASP A 245 -2.18 -17.10 -28.63
C ASP A 245 -1.82 -18.55 -28.25
N GLY A 246 -2.05 -19.49 -29.16
CA GLY A 246 -1.83 -20.94 -28.93
C GLY A 246 -3.08 -21.71 -28.54
N LEU A 247 -4.20 -21.05 -28.22
CA LEU A 247 -5.48 -21.73 -28.01
C LEU A 247 -6.10 -22.15 -29.34
N VAL A 248 -6.96 -23.14 -29.27
CA VAL A 248 -7.74 -23.62 -30.42
C VAL A 248 -8.69 -22.55 -30.98
N ILE A 249 -9.16 -21.67 -30.13
CA ILE A 249 -10.06 -20.55 -30.48
C ILE A 249 -9.91 -19.41 -29.46
N VAL A 250 -10.25 -18.18 -29.83
CA VAL A 250 -10.36 -17.08 -28.88
C VAL A 250 -11.45 -17.36 -27.85
N LEU A 251 -11.24 -16.91 -26.63
CA LEU A 251 -12.25 -17.05 -25.58
C LEU A 251 -13.48 -16.21 -25.91
N GLY A 252 -14.64 -16.81 -25.75
CA GLY A 252 -15.93 -16.20 -26.00
C GLY A 252 -16.70 -15.97 -24.72
N GLU A 253 -17.90 -16.55 -24.64
CA GLU A 253 -18.79 -16.41 -23.50
C GLU A 253 -18.26 -17.19 -22.29
N ALA A 254 -18.27 -16.55 -21.13
CA ALA A 254 -17.86 -17.19 -19.89
C ALA A 254 -18.91 -18.22 -19.43
N CYS A 255 -18.45 -19.40 -19.03
CA CYS A 255 -19.27 -20.35 -18.29
C CYS A 255 -19.42 -19.81 -16.86
N THR A 256 -20.62 -19.32 -16.52
CA THR A 256 -20.90 -18.79 -15.18
C THR A 256 -21.17 -19.92 -14.20
N ASN A 257 -20.67 -19.81 -12.97
CA ASN A 257 -20.82 -20.86 -11.97
C ASN A 257 -22.18 -20.86 -11.24
N GLY A 258 -23.14 -20.06 -11.69
CA GLY A 258 -24.52 -20.02 -11.13
C GLY A 258 -24.63 -19.51 -9.70
N ARG A 259 -23.52 -19.14 -9.09
CA ARG A 259 -23.51 -18.53 -7.76
C ARG A 259 -23.46 -17.01 -7.89
N VAL A 260 -24.55 -16.36 -7.57
CA VAL A 260 -24.58 -14.94 -7.20
C VAL A 260 -24.15 -14.84 -5.73
N SER A 261 -23.10 -15.53 -5.33
CA SER A 261 -22.47 -15.28 -4.03
C SER A 261 -21.28 -14.38 -4.29
N GLU A 262 -21.28 -13.20 -3.71
CA GLU A 262 -20.10 -12.39 -3.62
C GLU A 262 -18.99 -13.26 -3.02
N PRO A 263 -17.93 -13.61 -3.77
CA PRO A 263 -16.80 -14.31 -3.19
C PRO A 263 -16.17 -13.37 -2.17
N THR A 264 -16.21 -13.76 -0.92
CA THR A 264 -15.47 -13.06 0.13
C THR A 264 -13.99 -13.36 -0.07
N VAL A 265 -13.21 -12.32 -0.32
CA VAL A 265 -11.75 -12.44 -0.26
C VAL A 265 -11.39 -12.74 1.18
N SER A 266 -10.89 -13.96 1.44
CA SER A 266 -10.44 -14.30 2.79
C SER A 266 -9.25 -13.43 3.15
N ALA A 267 -9.36 -12.68 4.24
CA ALA A 267 -8.24 -11.89 4.77
C ALA A 267 -7.01 -12.75 5.06
N ASP A 268 -7.22 -14.02 5.40
CA ASP A 268 -6.15 -14.98 5.69
C ASP A 268 -5.40 -15.44 4.42
N ALA A 269 -5.98 -15.26 3.25
CA ALA A 269 -5.36 -15.65 1.97
C ALA A 269 -4.37 -14.61 1.44
N LEU A 270 -4.34 -13.41 2.02
CA LEU A 270 -3.53 -12.30 1.53
C LEU A 270 -2.38 -12.00 2.49
N PRO A 271 -1.16 -11.83 1.97
CA PRO A 271 -0.02 -11.53 2.83
C PRO A 271 -0.17 -10.16 3.50
N MET A 272 0.09 -10.11 4.80
CA MET A 272 0.09 -8.87 5.59
C MET A 272 1.31 -7.99 5.31
N ASP A 273 2.32 -8.53 4.67
CA ASP A 273 3.55 -7.83 4.32
C ASP A 273 3.51 -7.31 2.89
N PHE A 274 3.36 -6.02 2.74
CA PHE A 274 3.29 -5.36 1.45
C PHE A 274 4.64 -4.94 0.87
N ALA A 275 5.73 -5.07 1.61
CA ALA A 275 7.05 -4.61 1.14
C ALA A 275 7.50 -5.34 -0.12
N GLY A 276 7.20 -6.65 -0.24
CA GLY A 276 7.47 -7.44 -1.43
C GLY A 276 6.55 -7.11 -2.62
N PHE A 277 5.46 -6.40 -2.37
CA PHE A 277 4.46 -6.04 -3.38
C PHE A 277 4.50 -4.56 -3.79
N ASN A 278 5.47 -3.79 -3.32
CA ASN A 278 5.57 -2.39 -3.73
C ASN A 278 6.24 -2.26 -5.11
N PRO A 279 5.46 -2.16 -6.20
CA PRO A 279 6.04 -2.07 -7.54
C PRO A 279 6.63 -0.70 -7.86
N TYR A 280 6.45 0.28 -6.96
CA TYR A 280 6.75 1.69 -7.22
C TYR A 280 7.77 2.27 -6.27
N HIS A 281 8.30 1.45 -5.36
CA HIS A 281 9.14 1.92 -4.29
C HIS A 281 10.46 1.14 -4.22
N ASP A 282 11.57 1.82 -4.41
CA ASP A 282 12.90 1.29 -4.14
C ASP A 282 13.27 1.65 -2.70
N PRO A 283 13.32 0.68 -1.77
CA PRO A 283 13.62 0.98 -0.37
C PRO A 283 15.05 1.51 -0.15
N ASN A 284 15.91 1.41 -1.16
CA ASN A 284 17.29 1.89 -1.07
C ASN A 284 17.49 3.30 -1.62
N ASP A 285 16.47 3.92 -2.21
CA ASP A 285 16.61 5.22 -2.87
C ASP A 285 15.84 6.34 -2.16
N ILE A 286 16.44 6.86 -1.10
CA ILE A 286 15.94 8.02 -0.33
C ILE A 286 15.90 9.28 -1.20
N LYS A 287 16.74 9.40 -2.21
CA LYS A 287 16.79 10.58 -3.10
C LYS A 287 15.50 10.81 -3.89
N LYS A 288 14.68 9.76 -4.11
CA LYS A 288 13.39 9.88 -4.80
C LYS A 288 12.31 10.54 -3.96
N PHE A 289 12.54 10.70 -2.65
CA PHE A 289 11.64 11.38 -1.72
C PHE A 289 12.06 12.82 -1.43
N ASN A 290 12.96 13.38 -2.23
CA ASN A 290 13.32 14.80 -2.11
C ASN A 290 12.11 15.66 -2.50
N ILE A 291 11.69 16.48 -1.56
CA ILE A 291 10.63 17.46 -1.73
C ILE A 291 11.28 18.82 -1.92
N ASN A 292 10.89 19.53 -2.98
CA ASN A 292 11.33 20.90 -3.18
C ASN A 292 10.64 21.82 -2.17
N ARG A 293 11.39 22.80 -1.66
CA ARG A 293 10.85 23.74 -0.67
C ARG A 293 9.59 24.49 -1.16
N ASP A 294 9.52 24.73 -2.47
CA ASP A 294 8.36 25.41 -3.10
C ASP A 294 7.08 24.58 -3.06
N GLN A 295 7.19 23.27 -2.90
CA GLN A 295 6.03 22.36 -2.77
C GLN A 295 5.49 22.30 -1.35
N LEU A 296 6.15 22.95 -0.39
CA LEU A 296 5.85 22.84 1.02
C LEU A 296 5.43 24.21 1.59
N LEU A 297 4.18 24.30 2.00
CA LEU A 297 3.65 25.45 2.75
C LEU A 297 3.67 25.10 4.23
N MET A 298 4.48 25.80 5.01
CA MET A 298 4.65 25.54 6.42
C MET A 298 3.84 26.56 7.24
N ASP A 299 3.01 26.05 8.15
CA ASP A 299 2.25 26.85 9.10
C ASP A 299 3.16 27.23 10.28
N GLU A 300 2.87 28.33 10.95
CA GLU A 300 3.56 28.74 12.18
C GLU A 300 3.13 27.92 13.40
N VAL A 301 2.02 27.18 13.30
CA VAL A 301 1.51 26.35 14.39
C VAL A 301 2.47 25.20 14.68
N GLU A 302 3.02 25.19 15.88
CA GLU A 302 3.88 24.15 16.38
C GLU A 302 3.06 23.03 17.00
N LEU A 303 3.23 21.78 16.48
CA LEU A 303 2.56 20.59 17.00
C LEU A 303 3.31 19.97 18.17
N GLY A 304 4.61 20.21 18.26
CA GLY A 304 5.46 19.69 19.31
C GLY A 304 6.88 20.19 19.18
N SER A 305 7.69 19.98 20.22
CA SER A 305 9.11 20.35 20.22
C SER A 305 9.92 19.30 20.98
N GLY A 306 11.22 19.23 20.67
CA GLY A 306 12.16 18.32 21.31
C GLY A 306 13.59 18.77 21.11
N ASN A 307 14.55 17.94 21.45
CA ASN A 307 15.99 18.23 21.32
C ASN A 307 16.42 18.43 19.87
N PHE A 308 15.70 17.81 18.92
CA PHE A 308 15.96 17.91 17.48
C PHE A 308 15.48 19.24 16.86
N GLY A 309 14.45 19.88 17.42
CA GLY A 309 13.79 21.05 16.85
C GLY A 309 12.30 21.08 17.14
N SER A 310 11.50 21.41 16.16
CA SER A 310 10.06 21.51 16.28
C SER A 310 9.35 20.66 15.23
N VAL A 311 8.11 20.27 15.53
CA VAL A 311 7.18 19.66 14.57
C VAL A 311 6.11 20.69 14.25
N LYS A 312 5.95 21.03 12.98
CA LYS A 312 4.99 22.01 12.49
C LYS A 312 3.97 21.37 11.56
N LYS A 313 2.79 21.97 11.53
CA LYS A 313 1.78 21.63 10.54
C LYS A 313 2.12 22.30 9.21
N GLY A 314 1.81 21.64 8.10
CA GLY A 314 2.00 22.21 6.78
C GLY A 314 1.12 21.57 5.72
N VAL A 315 1.30 22.01 4.50
CA VAL A 315 0.62 21.49 3.32
C VAL A 315 1.66 21.16 2.26
N LEU A 316 1.61 19.93 1.76
CA LEU A 316 2.42 19.50 0.61
C LEU A 316 1.59 19.66 -0.66
N ILE A 317 2.12 20.45 -1.60
CA ILE A 317 1.50 20.65 -2.91
C ILE A 317 1.97 19.54 -3.83
N THR A 318 1.05 18.69 -4.25
CA THR A 318 1.30 17.61 -5.21
C THR A 318 0.53 17.85 -6.50
N LYS A 319 0.88 17.11 -7.55
CA LYS A 319 0.14 17.16 -8.83
C LYS A 319 -1.33 16.75 -8.69
N SER A 320 -1.62 15.91 -7.70
CA SER A 320 -2.98 15.43 -7.41
C SER A 320 -3.75 16.29 -6.40
N GLY A 321 -3.15 17.38 -5.91
CA GLY A 321 -3.78 18.31 -4.98
C GLY A 321 -2.93 18.62 -3.75
N HIS A 322 -3.55 19.18 -2.74
CA HIS A 322 -2.92 19.57 -1.48
C HIS A 322 -3.10 18.47 -0.44
N VAL A 323 -2.02 18.14 0.29
CA VAL A 323 -2.02 17.12 1.35
C VAL A 323 -1.56 17.77 2.65
N ASP A 324 -2.35 17.64 3.71
CA ASP A 324 -1.95 18.06 5.06
C ASP A 324 -0.81 17.19 5.57
N VAL A 325 0.25 17.80 6.09
CA VAL A 325 1.45 17.12 6.53
C VAL A 325 1.94 17.62 7.88
N ALA A 326 2.69 16.78 8.58
CA ALA A 326 3.49 17.14 9.74
C ALA A 326 4.95 17.26 9.31
N ILE A 327 5.61 18.32 9.72
CA ILE A 327 6.97 18.65 9.30
C ILE A 327 7.86 18.72 10.53
N LYS A 328 8.82 17.79 10.61
CA LYS A 328 9.84 17.79 11.65
C LYS A 328 11.02 18.63 11.18
N VAL A 329 11.21 19.79 11.82
CA VAL A 329 12.23 20.79 11.44
C VAL A 329 13.42 20.68 12.39
N LEU A 330 14.62 20.59 11.83
CA LEU A 330 15.88 20.55 12.57
C LEU A 330 16.29 21.94 13.03
N LYS A 331 16.70 22.09 14.31
CA LYS A 331 17.33 23.32 14.80
C LYS A 331 18.77 23.44 14.30
N SER A 332 19.14 24.64 13.86
CA SER A 332 20.47 24.94 13.29
C SER A 332 21.63 24.86 14.28
N GLU A 333 21.36 24.84 15.59
CA GLU A 333 22.38 24.88 16.64
C GLU A 333 23.09 23.56 16.93
N ASN A 334 22.54 22.40 16.47
CA ASN A 334 23.09 21.05 16.71
C ASN A 334 23.23 20.25 15.41
N GLU A 335 23.77 20.85 14.36
CA GLU A 335 23.60 20.43 12.98
C GLU A 335 24.02 19.00 12.63
N LYS A 336 25.16 18.51 13.16
CA LYS A 336 25.72 17.25 12.65
C LYS A 336 25.12 16.00 13.30
N LEU A 337 25.03 15.96 14.62
CA LEU A 337 24.56 14.79 15.35
C LEU A 337 23.06 14.57 15.17
N VAL A 338 22.28 15.65 15.24
CA VAL A 338 20.83 15.63 15.10
C VAL A 338 20.44 15.39 13.64
N LYS A 339 21.22 15.88 12.68
CA LYS A 339 21.04 15.58 11.25
C LYS A 339 21.21 14.09 10.97
N ASP A 340 22.24 13.46 11.53
CA ASP A 340 22.50 12.04 11.37
C ASP A 340 21.38 11.19 12.00
N GLU A 341 20.88 11.59 13.16
CA GLU A 341 19.74 10.92 13.82
C GLU A 341 18.46 11.04 13.01
N MET A 342 18.16 12.23 12.47
CA MET A 342 16.99 12.44 11.63
C MET A 342 17.08 11.66 10.32
N MET A 343 18.26 11.56 9.72
CA MET A 343 18.49 10.76 8.53
C MET A 343 18.29 9.27 8.80
N ARG A 344 18.74 8.77 9.95
CA ARG A 344 18.48 7.37 10.37
C ARG A 344 17.00 7.10 10.58
N GLU A 345 16.29 8.01 11.24
CA GLU A 345 14.83 7.92 11.40
C GLU A 345 14.13 7.87 10.05
N ALA A 346 14.54 8.74 9.12
CA ALA A 346 14.01 8.74 7.76
C ALA A 346 14.27 7.43 7.02
N GLU A 347 15.46 6.85 7.14
CA GLU A 347 15.81 5.56 6.55
C GLU A 347 14.94 4.42 7.10
N ILE A 348 14.68 4.42 8.40
CA ILE A 348 13.80 3.44 9.03
C ILE A 348 12.37 3.60 8.54
N MET A 349 11.83 4.81 8.59
CA MET A 349 10.45 5.09 8.17
C MET A 349 10.22 4.80 6.68
N HIS A 350 11.24 5.02 5.87
CA HIS A 350 11.20 4.75 4.44
C HIS A 350 10.96 3.27 4.11
N GLN A 351 11.47 2.36 4.94
CA GLN A 351 11.32 0.91 4.78
C GLN A 351 9.98 0.40 5.27
N LEU A 352 9.22 1.21 6.02
CA LEU A 352 7.96 0.81 6.65
C LEU A 352 6.76 1.28 5.81
N SER A 353 5.85 0.36 5.54
CA SER A 353 4.62 0.63 4.78
C SER A 353 3.47 -0.18 5.39
N ASN A 354 2.71 0.46 6.28
CA ASN A 354 1.57 -0.13 6.98
C ASN A 354 0.59 0.97 7.37
N PRO A 355 -0.73 0.73 7.32
CA PRO A 355 -1.72 1.77 7.65
C PRO A 355 -1.63 2.27 9.09
N PHE A 356 -1.09 1.46 10.02
CA PHE A 356 -0.99 1.78 11.45
C PHE A 356 0.38 2.35 11.86
N ILE A 357 1.17 2.73 10.86
CA ILE A 357 2.47 3.38 11.05
C ILE A 357 2.49 4.69 10.27
N VAL A 358 2.91 5.76 10.94
CA VAL A 358 3.04 7.08 10.29
C VAL A 358 4.00 6.98 9.12
N ARG A 359 3.54 7.38 7.93
CA ARG A 359 4.29 7.30 6.69
C ARG A 359 5.16 8.54 6.51
N MET A 360 6.41 8.32 6.08
CA MET A 360 7.27 9.39 5.57
C MET A 360 6.88 9.72 4.13
N LEU A 361 6.68 11.00 3.85
CA LEU A 361 6.38 11.48 2.50
C LEU A 361 7.62 11.99 1.79
N GLY A 362 8.62 12.45 2.52
CA GLY A 362 9.89 12.84 1.95
C GLY A 362 10.76 13.69 2.86
N LEU A 363 11.91 14.07 2.33
CA LEU A 363 12.87 14.97 2.95
C LEU A 363 12.92 16.28 2.15
N CYS A 364 12.93 17.39 2.85
CA CYS A 364 13.12 18.72 2.25
C CYS A 364 14.41 19.34 2.80
N GLN A 365 15.33 19.66 1.91
CA GLN A 365 16.54 20.41 2.25
C GLN A 365 16.33 21.87 1.84
N GLY A 366 16.06 22.73 2.81
CA GLY A 366 16.03 24.16 2.65
C GLY A 366 17.11 24.79 3.53
N ASP A 367 16.80 25.88 4.22
CA ASP A 367 17.67 26.45 5.23
C ASP A 367 17.93 25.47 6.38
N ASN A 368 16.95 24.62 6.66
CA ASN A 368 17.01 23.53 7.63
C ASN A 368 16.57 22.21 6.98
N LEU A 369 17.09 21.08 7.47
CA LEU A 369 16.60 19.77 7.08
C LEU A 369 15.20 19.55 7.67
N MET A 370 14.28 19.09 6.84
CA MET A 370 12.88 18.84 7.24
C MET A 370 12.48 17.44 6.82
N LEU A 371 11.87 16.71 7.76
CA LEU A 371 11.25 15.41 7.53
C LEU A 371 9.75 15.61 7.39
N VAL A 372 9.20 15.32 6.22
CA VAL A 372 7.79 15.47 5.91
C VAL A 372 7.07 14.14 6.09
N MET A 373 6.05 14.13 6.93
CA MET A 373 5.29 12.95 7.30
C MET A 373 3.80 13.19 7.08
N GLU A 374 3.03 12.10 6.95
CA GLU A 374 1.58 12.22 6.95
C GLU A 374 1.08 12.80 8.27
N MET A 375 -0.02 13.56 8.17
CA MET A 375 -0.61 14.23 9.31
C MET A 375 -1.60 13.32 10.03
N ALA A 376 -1.46 13.22 11.35
CA ALA A 376 -2.44 12.61 12.23
C ALA A 376 -3.10 13.74 13.03
N ALA A 377 -4.21 14.26 12.52
CA ALA A 377 -4.79 15.52 12.94
C ALA A 377 -5.32 15.55 14.38
N ALA A 378 -5.76 14.39 14.90
CA ALA A 378 -6.28 14.30 16.27
C ALA A 378 -5.16 14.26 17.33
N GLY A 379 -3.92 14.07 16.94
CA GLY A 379 -2.74 14.17 17.81
C GLY A 379 -2.49 12.96 18.69
N PRO A 380 -1.63 13.10 19.73
CA PRO A 380 -1.24 12.00 20.58
C PRO A 380 -2.39 11.37 21.37
N LEU A 381 -2.38 10.04 21.48
CA LEU A 381 -3.42 9.24 22.14
C LEU A 381 -3.64 9.67 23.59
N ASN A 382 -2.58 9.90 24.36
CA ASN A 382 -2.68 10.28 25.76
C ASN A 382 -3.42 11.62 25.94
N LYS A 383 -3.13 12.60 25.11
CA LYS A 383 -3.80 13.91 25.13
C LYS A 383 -5.24 13.83 24.64
N PHE A 384 -5.46 13.06 23.58
CA PHE A 384 -6.81 12.87 23.02
C PHE A 384 -7.75 12.23 24.04
N LEU A 385 -7.31 11.16 24.71
CA LEU A 385 -8.10 10.46 25.71
C LEU A 385 -8.38 11.34 26.95
N SER A 386 -7.40 12.13 27.33
CA SER A 386 -7.55 13.09 28.45
C SER A 386 -8.64 14.14 28.17
N THR A 387 -8.69 14.68 26.97
CA THR A 387 -9.67 15.71 26.56
C THR A 387 -11.04 15.13 26.21
N LYS A 388 -11.11 13.88 25.73
CA LYS A 388 -12.33 13.22 25.25
C LYS A 388 -12.85 12.13 26.19
N LYS A 389 -12.43 12.16 27.45
CA LYS A 389 -12.78 11.16 28.46
C LYS A 389 -14.27 10.86 28.57
N ASP A 390 -15.11 11.91 28.47
CA ASP A 390 -16.57 11.79 28.62
C ASP A 390 -17.28 11.28 27.36
N VAL A 391 -16.59 11.24 26.23
CA VAL A 391 -17.17 10.92 24.90
C VAL A 391 -16.72 9.55 24.39
N ILE A 392 -15.48 9.14 24.70
CA ILE A 392 -14.89 7.92 24.17
C ILE A 392 -15.36 6.69 24.94
N THR A 393 -15.75 5.65 24.21
CA THR A 393 -16.18 4.37 24.81
C THR A 393 -15.00 3.44 25.04
N VAL A 394 -15.14 2.50 25.95
CA VAL A 394 -14.15 1.43 26.20
C VAL A 394 -13.92 0.60 24.93
N GLU A 395 -14.97 0.29 24.19
CA GLU A 395 -14.89 -0.42 22.91
C GLU A 395 -14.01 0.33 21.90
N ASN A 396 -14.15 1.64 21.83
CA ASN A 396 -13.32 2.49 20.99
C ASN A 396 -11.83 2.41 21.38
N ILE A 397 -11.54 2.44 22.68
CA ILE A 397 -10.16 2.28 23.20
C ILE A 397 -9.59 0.93 22.80
N VAL A 398 -10.35 -0.15 22.95
CA VAL A 398 -9.94 -1.51 22.54
C VAL A 398 -9.63 -1.57 21.04
N ASN A 399 -10.46 -0.96 20.22
CA ASN A 399 -10.25 -0.93 18.77
C ASN A 399 -8.98 -0.16 18.39
N LEU A 400 -8.70 0.96 19.04
CA LEU A 400 -7.46 1.73 18.82
C LEU A 400 -6.23 0.92 19.25
N LEU A 401 -6.27 0.26 20.41
CA LEU A 401 -5.18 -0.58 20.89
C LEU A 401 -4.96 -1.79 19.98
N HIS A 402 -6.02 -2.36 19.43
CA HIS A 402 -5.93 -3.42 18.43
C HIS A 402 -5.17 -2.95 17.18
N GLN A 403 -5.47 -1.76 16.68
CA GLN A 403 -4.74 -1.16 15.56
C GLN A 403 -3.26 -0.98 15.87
N VAL A 404 -2.93 -0.51 17.08
CA VAL A 404 -1.53 -0.40 17.53
C VAL A 404 -0.87 -1.78 17.55
N SER A 405 -1.56 -2.80 18.05
CA SER A 405 -1.02 -4.17 18.06
C SER A 405 -0.74 -4.70 16.66
N MET A 406 -1.58 -4.40 15.69
CA MET A 406 -1.36 -4.77 14.27
C MET A 406 -0.13 -4.06 13.69
N GLY A 407 0.06 -2.78 13.99
CA GLY A 407 1.26 -2.04 13.61
C GLY A 407 2.53 -2.62 14.25
N MET A 408 2.46 -3.00 15.52
CA MET A 408 3.59 -3.62 16.23
C MET A 408 3.89 -5.02 15.70
N LYS A 409 2.88 -5.80 15.31
CA LYS A 409 3.07 -7.08 14.63
C LYS A 409 3.82 -6.91 13.32
N TYR A 410 3.46 -5.90 12.54
CA TYR A 410 4.16 -5.56 11.30
C TYR A 410 5.65 -5.22 11.56
N LEU A 411 5.95 -4.43 12.59
CA LEU A 411 7.34 -4.12 12.97
C LEU A 411 8.12 -5.38 13.34
N GLU A 412 7.50 -6.29 14.11
CA GLU A 412 8.10 -7.58 14.46
C GLU A 412 8.41 -8.41 13.23
N GLU A 413 7.49 -8.53 12.28
CA GLU A 413 7.67 -9.25 11.02
C GLU A 413 8.80 -8.66 10.16
N LYS A 414 9.03 -7.35 10.26
CA LYS A 414 10.11 -6.63 9.60
C LYS A 414 11.43 -6.63 10.36
N ASN A 415 11.48 -7.30 11.50
CA ASN A 415 12.64 -7.32 12.39
C ASN A 415 13.06 -5.92 12.89
N PHE A 416 12.09 -5.05 13.15
CA PHE A 416 12.32 -3.76 13.80
C PHE A 416 11.89 -3.78 15.25
N VAL A 417 12.69 -3.18 16.10
CA VAL A 417 12.36 -2.90 17.48
C VAL A 417 12.13 -1.41 17.63
N HIS A 418 10.96 -1.01 18.13
CA HIS A 418 10.58 0.40 18.23
C HIS A 418 11.36 1.13 19.33
N ARG A 419 11.43 0.56 20.51
CA ARG A 419 12.13 1.05 21.71
C ARG A 419 11.52 2.28 22.39
N ASP A 420 10.44 2.84 21.87
CA ASP A 420 9.80 4.03 22.46
C ASP A 420 8.27 3.99 22.31
N LEU A 421 7.68 2.80 22.40
CA LEU A 421 6.23 2.66 22.33
C LEU A 421 5.60 3.20 23.62
N ALA A 422 4.75 4.18 23.49
CA ALA A 422 4.02 4.85 24.56
C ALA A 422 2.80 5.55 23.97
N ALA A 423 1.83 5.89 24.81
CA ALA A 423 0.61 6.58 24.33
C ALA A 423 0.92 7.94 23.66
N ARG A 424 1.98 8.64 24.09
CA ARG A 424 2.43 9.89 23.45
C ARG A 424 2.92 9.69 22.02
N ASN A 425 3.36 8.48 21.66
CA ASN A 425 3.88 8.12 20.32
C ASN A 425 2.86 7.35 19.49
N VAL A 426 1.65 7.19 19.97
CA VAL A 426 0.50 6.75 19.17
C VAL A 426 -0.27 8.01 18.78
N LEU A 427 -0.32 8.29 17.49
CA LEU A 427 -1.02 9.44 16.95
C LEU A 427 -2.36 9.01 16.35
N LEU A 428 -3.38 9.83 16.54
CA LEU A 428 -4.71 9.57 16.00
C LEU A 428 -4.95 10.43 14.76
N VAL A 429 -5.37 9.81 13.68
CA VAL A 429 -5.89 10.50 12.50
C VAL A 429 -7.26 11.08 12.84
N ASN A 430 -8.08 10.27 13.50
CA ASN A 430 -9.38 10.62 14.05
C ASN A 430 -9.66 9.72 15.26
N GLN A 431 -10.84 9.81 15.84
CA GLN A 431 -11.22 9.02 17.01
C GLN A 431 -11.16 7.49 16.78
N GLN A 432 -11.25 7.03 15.53
CA GLN A 432 -11.30 5.62 15.16
C GLN A 432 -10.01 5.09 14.54
N PHE A 433 -9.02 5.92 14.26
CA PHE A 433 -7.84 5.49 13.52
C PHE A 433 -6.54 5.94 14.18
N ALA A 434 -5.72 4.96 14.60
CA ALA A 434 -4.43 5.16 15.29
C ALA A 434 -3.24 4.78 14.39
N LYS A 435 -2.13 5.49 14.58
CA LYS A 435 -0.85 5.21 13.91
C LYS A 435 0.31 5.32 14.89
N ILE A 436 1.27 4.42 14.78
CA ILE A 436 2.51 4.44 15.56
C ILE A 436 3.46 5.46 14.95
N SER A 437 4.07 6.28 15.79
CA SER A 437 5.01 7.32 15.40
C SER A 437 6.30 7.26 16.22
N ASP A 438 7.22 8.15 15.93
CA ASP A 438 8.48 8.38 16.61
C ASP A 438 9.44 7.18 16.58
N PHE A 439 10.17 7.07 15.47
CA PHE A 439 11.15 6.02 15.24
C PHE A 439 12.59 6.46 15.59
N GLY A 440 12.75 7.52 16.34
CA GLY A 440 14.06 8.07 16.71
C GLY A 440 14.96 7.14 17.50
N LEU A 441 14.38 6.20 18.27
CA LEU A 441 15.12 5.18 19.01
C LEU A 441 15.08 3.80 18.35
N SER A 442 14.34 3.63 17.26
CA SER A 442 14.11 2.34 16.63
C SER A 442 15.36 1.74 16.01
N LYS A 443 15.45 0.42 16.00
CA LYS A 443 16.58 -0.34 15.45
C LYS A 443 16.10 -1.48 14.56
N ALA A 444 16.76 -1.64 13.42
CA ALA A 444 16.60 -2.83 12.60
C ALA A 444 17.47 -3.95 13.15
N LEU A 445 16.91 -5.15 13.32
CA LEU A 445 17.65 -6.34 13.72
C LEU A 445 18.24 -7.02 12.50
N GLY A 446 19.43 -7.63 12.63
CA GLY A 446 20.00 -8.51 11.61
C GLY A 446 19.15 -9.77 11.42
N ALA A 447 19.31 -10.46 10.28
CA ALA A 447 18.52 -11.65 9.93
C ALA A 447 18.59 -12.76 11.00
N ASP A 448 19.73 -12.88 11.68
CA ASP A 448 19.98 -13.90 12.70
C ASP A 448 19.82 -13.37 14.13
N ASP A 449 19.55 -12.08 14.30
CA ASP A 449 19.42 -11.45 15.60
C ASP A 449 17.96 -11.36 16.03
N ASN A 450 17.68 -11.66 17.31
CA ASN A 450 16.37 -11.48 17.90
C ASN A 450 16.32 -10.35 18.93
N TYR A 451 17.46 -9.68 19.17
CA TYR A 451 17.54 -8.53 20.08
C TYR A 451 18.63 -7.55 19.66
N TYR A 452 18.49 -6.33 20.12
CA TYR A 452 19.48 -5.26 20.03
C TYR A 452 20.07 -4.99 21.40
N LYS A 453 21.39 -4.99 21.52
CA LYS A 453 22.08 -4.61 22.75
C LYS A 453 22.57 -3.16 22.67
N ALA A 454 22.03 -2.29 23.52
CA ALA A 454 22.48 -0.91 23.60
C ALA A 454 23.84 -0.82 24.33
N ARG A 455 24.74 -0.03 23.78
CA ARG A 455 26.09 0.14 24.34
C ARG A 455 26.10 1.04 25.58
N THR A 456 25.25 2.06 25.58
CA THR A 456 25.15 3.04 26.65
C THR A 456 23.72 3.36 26.98
N ALA A 457 23.44 3.63 28.27
CA ALA A 457 22.17 4.18 28.70
C ALA A 457 22.12 5.68 28.33
N GLY A 458 21.12 6.08 27.57
CA GLY A 458 20.81 7.48 27.29
C GLY A 458 19.65 7.99 28.14
N LYS A 459 18.94 9.00 27.63
CA LYS A 459 17.65 9.43 28.19
C LYS A 459 16.57 8.42 27.82
N TRP A 460 16.49 7.35 28.58
CA TRP A 460 15.54 6.27 28.30
C TRP A 460 14.18 6.51 28.97
N PRO A 461 13.06 6.16 28.29
CA PRO A 461 11.74 6.19 28.91
C PRO A 461 11.56 4.97 29.83
N LEU A 462 12.20 4.98 30.98
CA LEU A 462 12.38 3.87 31.89
C LEU A 462 11.07 3.21 32.33
N LYS A 463 10.01 4.01 32.56
CA LYS A 463 8.70 3.51 33.00
C LYS A 463 7.97 2.68 31.93
N TRP A 464 8.44 2.72 30.69
CA TRP A 464 7.92 1.91 29.57
C TRP A 464 8.80 0.70 29.25
N TYR A 465 9.96 0.58 29.92
CA TYR A 465 10.95 -0.45 29.58
C TYR A 465 10.80 -1.74 30.39
N ALA A 466 10.97 -2.86 29.69
CA ALA A 466 11.01 -4.19 30.28
C ALA A 466 12.26 -4.36 31.16
N PRO A 467 12.23 -5.30 32.14
CA PRO A 467 13.38 -5.55 33.04
C PRO A 467 14.68 -5.83 32.32
N GLU A 468 14.68 -6.61 31.24
CA GLU A 468 15.88 -6.93 30.45
C GLU A 468 16.48 -5.71 29.75
N CYS A 469 15.69 -4.71 29.45
CA CYS A 469 16.18 -3.44 28.89
C CYS A 469 16.96 -2.66 29.94
N ILE A 470 16.45 -2.64 31.16
CA ILE A 470 17.05 -1.91 32.29
C ILE A 470 18.31 -2.62 32.79
N ASN A 471 18.23 -3.94 32.99
CA ASN A 471 19.29 -4.73 33.62
C ASN A 471 20.40 -5.14 32.65
N PHE A 472 20.06 -5.43 31.40
CA PHE A 472 20.98 -6.01 30.41
C PHE A 472 21.11 -5.18 29.13
N HIS A 473 20.41 -4.05 29.00
CA HIS A 473 20.37 -3.20 27.82
C HIS A 473 19.94 -3.96 26.56
N LYS A 474 19.11 -5.01 26.73
CA LYS A 474 18.59 -5.85 25.64
C LYS A 474 17.19 -5.41 25.23
N PHE A 475 17.03 -5.08 23.97
CA PHE A 475 15.77 -4.66 23.35
C PHE A 475 15.36 -5.64 22.26
N SER A 476 14.13 -6.13 22.34
CA SER A 476 13.57 -7.07 21.36
C SER A 476 12.09 -6.74 21.11
N SER A 477 11.47 -7.47 20.20
CA SER A 477 10.02 -7.39 20.01
C SER A 477 9.26 -7.72 21.31
N LYS A 478 9.83 -8.56 22.17
CA LYS A 478 9.26 -8.89 23.49
C LYS A 478 9.36 -7.72 24.48
N SER A 479 10.40 -6.91 24.41
CA SER A 479 10.47 -5.69 25.22
C SER A 479 9.50 -4.62 24.71
N ASP A 480 9.23 -4.57 23.42
CA ASP A 480 8.15 -3.74 22.86
C ASP A 480 6.77 -4.20 23.34
N VAL A 481 6.57 -5.51 23.54
CA VAL A 481 5.34 -6.06 24.13
C VAL A 481 5.11 -5.53 25.55
N TRP A 482 6.16 -5.46 26.37
CA TRP A 482 6.08 -4.83 27.69
C TRP A 482 5.62 -3.37 27.59
N SER A 483 6.26 -2.62 26.69
CA SER A 483 5.89 -1.21 26.43
C SER A 483 4.45 -1.07 25.95
N PHE A 484 3.97 -2.01 25.15
CA PHE A 484 2.57 -2.07 24.71
C PHE A 484 1.62 -2.25 25.90
N GLY A 485 1.97 -3.10 26.87
CA GLY A 485 1.21 -3.25 28.11
C GLY A 485 1.10 -1.94 28.90
N ILE A 486 2.19 -1.19 29.00
CA ILE A 486 2.18 0.15 29.62
C ILE A 486 1.29 1.11 28.83
N THR A 487 1.38 1.05 27.51
CA THR A 487 0.53 1.88 26.61
C THR A 487 -0.95 1.54 26.79
N MET A 488 -1.31 0.26 26.94
CA MET A 488 -2.67 -0.15 27.28
C MET A 488 -3.15 0.47 28.58
N TRP A 489 -2.30 0.42 29.61
CA TRP A 489 -2.61 1.01 30.91
C TRP A 489 -2.85 2.51 30.80
N GLU A 490 -2.00 3.22 30.05
CA GLU A 490 -2.19 4.65 29.78
C GLU A 490 -3.53 4.91 29.07
N ALA A 491 -3.89 4.08 28.10
CA ALA A 491 -5.14 4.22 27.36
C ALA A 491 -6.37 4.05 28.27
N PHE A 492 -6.40 3.01 29.11
CA PHE A 492 -7.53 2.77 30.02
C PHE A 492 -7.57 3.70 31.22
N THR A 493 -6.51 4.45 31.48
CA THR A 493 -6.50 5.56 32.46
C THR A 493 -6.74 6.93 31.80
N TYR A 494 -7.13 6.94 30.54
CA TYR A 494 -7.40 8.17 29.75
C TYR A 494 -6.22 9.13 29.72
N GLY A 495 -5.03 8.59 29.51
CA GLY A 495 -3.79 9.34 29.45
C GLY A 495 -3.09 9.52 30.80
N GLY A 496 -3.39 8.64 31.76
CA GLY A 496 -2.75 8.65 33.07
C GLY A 496 -1.25 8.37 32.99
N LYS A 497 -0.50 8.91 33.95
CA LYS A 497 0.96 8.71 34.02
C LYS A 497 1.27 7.38 34.72
N PRO A 498 2.03 6.47 34.09
CA PRO A 498 2.39 5.21 34.72
C PRO A 498 3.31 5.43 35.94
N TYR A 499 3.16 4.58 36.97
CA TYR A 499 3.95 4.66 38.18
C TYR A 499 4.02 6.07 38.78
N LYS A 500 2.87 6.72 38.87
CA LYS A 500 2.75 8.10 39.38
C LYS A 500 3.38 8.22 40.77
N LYS A 501 4.16 9.28 40.98
CA LYS A 501 4.90 9.60 42.22
C LYS A 501 6.09 8.65 42.52
N MET A 502 6.40 7.70 41.64
CA MET A 502 7.60 6.86 41.74
C MET A 502 8.74 7.42 40.92
N LYS A 503 9.95 7.41 41.45
CA LYS A 503 11.18 7.70 40.73
C LYS A 503 11.71 6.43 40.07
N GLY A 504 12.63 6.55 39.11
CA GLY A 504 13.21 5.44 38.37
C GLY A 504 13.65 4.25 39.24
N PRO A 505 14.51 4.45 40.26
CA PRO A 505 14.92 3.37 41.13
C PRO A 505 13.78 2.68 41.89
N GLU A 506 12.75 3.44 42.30
CA GLU A 506 11.56 2.92 42.94
C GLU A 506 10.73 2.03 42.03
N VAL A 507 10.60 2.40 40.74
CA VAL A 507 9.92 1.61 39.73
C VAL A 507 10.64 0.28 39.50
N ILE A 508 11.96 0.31 39.37
CA ILE A 508 12.80 -0.89 39.21
C ILE A 508 12.59 -1.87 40.36
N SER A 509 12.65 -1.40 41.61
CA SER A 509 12.42 -2.21 42.79
C SER A 509 11.01 -2.77 42.86
N PHE A 510 10.01 -1.96 42.52
CA PHE A 510 8.61 -2.34 42.51
C PHE A 510 8.36 -3.52 41.56
N ILE A 511 8.87 -3.43 40.32
CA ILE A 511 8.76 -4.49 39.32
C ILE A 511 9.55 -5.73 39.74
N LYS A 512 10.76 -5.57 40.23
CA LYS A 512 11.63 -6.66 40.69
C LYS A 512 10.99 -7.48 41.83
N ASN A 513 10.23 -6.83 42.70
CA ASN A 513 9.51 -7.47 43.77
C ASN A 513 8.23 -8.20 43.33
N GLY A 514 7.96 -8.24 42.03
CA GLY A 514 6.79 -8.90 41.46
C GLY A 514 5.53 -8.05 41.43
N ASN A 515 5.63 -6.77 41.78
CA ASN A 515 4.49 -5.87 41.76
C ASN A 515 4.23 -5.31 40.35
N ARG A 516 2.98 -5.04 40.07
CA ARG A 516 2.51 -4.44 38.81
C ARG A 516 1.49 -3.34 39.10
N MET A 517 1.29 -2.43 38.17
CA MET A 517 0.22 -1.43 38.27
C MET A 517 -1.15 -2.09 38.39
N GLU A 518 -2.01 -1.51 39.19
CA GLU A 518 -3.38 -2.00 39.37
C GLU A 518 -4.23 -1.83 38.10
N LYS A 519 -5.29 -2.65 38.04
CA LYS A 519 -6.26 -2.54 36.94
C LYS A 519 -6.93 -1.16 36.95
N PRO A 520 -6.86 -0.40 35.84
CA PRO A 520 -7.63 0.84 35.74
C PRO A 520 -9.14 0.59 35.89
N PRO A 521 -9.89 1.51 36.52
CA PRO A 521 -11.33 1.31 36.74
C PRO A 521 -12.13 1.05 35.43
N ALA A 522 -11.75 1.70 34.33
CA ALA A 522 -12.40 1.54 33.03
C ALA A 522 -11.95 0.30 32.24
N CYS A 523 -10.92 -0.39 32.70
CA CYS A 523 -10.33 -1.51 31.97
C CYS A 523 -11.15 -2.79 32.17
N PRO A 524 -11.61 -3.46 31.10
CA PRO A 524 -12.21 -4.79 31.21
C PRO A 524 -11.22 -5.80 31.78
N ASP A 525 -11.70 -6.76 32.55
CA ASP A 525 -10.87 -7.80 33.19
C ASP A 525 -10.04 -8.57 32.14
N ARG A 526 -10.61 -8.87 30.98
CA ARG A 526 -9.90 -9.53 29.87
C ARG A 526 -8.71 -8.70 29.37
N MET A 527 -8.86 -7.39 29.30
CA MET A 527 -7.80 -6.50 28.84
C MET A 527 -6.70 -6.36 29.90
N TYR A 528 -7.07 -6.33 31.16
CA TYR A 528 -6.09 -6.38 32.26
C TYR A 528 -5.30 -7.68 32.26
N ALA A 529 -5.94 -8.80 31.97
CA ALA A 529 -5.25 -10.08 31.82
C ALA A 529 -4.20 -10.01 30.69
N VAL A 530 -4.52 -9.38 29.58
CA VAL A 530 -3.56 -9.14 28.48
C VAL A 530 -2.40 -8.25 28.93
N MET A 531 -2.67 -7.16 29.66
CA MET A 531 -1.61 -6.32 30.24
C MET A 531 -0.65 -7.14 31.12
N MET A 532 -1.20 -7.97 31.97
CA MET A 532 -0.39 -8.81 32.89
C MET A 532 0.47 -9.81 32.12
N GLU A 533 -0.03 -10.35 31.01
CA GLU A 533 0.77 -11.18 30.10
C GLU A 533 1.91 -10.40 29.45
N CYS A 534 1.66 -9.13 29.07
CA CYS A 534 2.72 -8.25 28.54
C CYS A 534 3.83 -7.99 29.55
N TRP A 535 3.52 -8.05 30.85
CA TRP A 535 4.44 -7.75 31.93
C TRP A 535 5.01 -9.01 32.63
N THR A 536 5.23 -10.05 31.90
CA THR A 536 5.85 -11.28 32.41
C THR A 536 7.37 -11.25 32.22
N TYR A 537 8.09 -11.88 33.11
CA TYR A 537 9.55 -11.96 33.07
C TYR A 537 10.08 -12.93 31.98
N ARG A 538 9.22 -13.70 31.34
CA ARG A 538 9.59 -14.73 30.36
C ARG A 538 9.00 -14.46 28.99
#